data_be60e354981baf5b553a760d23a1712f
#
_entry.id   be60e354981baf5b553a760d23a1712f
#
_cell.length_a   1.000
_cell.length_b   1.000
_cell.length_c   1.000
_cell.angle_alpha   90.00
_cell.angle_beta   90.00
_cell.angle_gamma   90.00
#
_symmetry.space_group_name_H-M   'P 1'
#
loop_
_entity.id
_entity.type
_entity.pdbx_description
1 polymer ?
#
loop_
_entity_poly.entity_id
_entity_poly.type
_entity_poly.pdbx_seq_one_letter_code
_entity_poly.pdbx_strand_id
1 'polypeptide(L)'
;MIIQDNEHVDLPTPSGPMRTCIFRPVAPGRYPGLVFFSEIFQVTAPIRRTAAFLAGHGYVVAVPEVYHELEPAGAVLAYDGPGAERGNAHKVAKDVAAYDHDARAAIAHLQSRPDCTGKIGAIGICLGGHLSFRCAMNPDVRAAACFYATDIHKRSLGKGMNDNSLDRIPEIKGELLMIFGRQDPHIPAEGRRTLYDALASANANFTWHEFNGQHAFMRDEGPRYDPALARICYDLTLELFHRRLFEGDQHV
;
A
#
# COMPACT_ATOMS: atom_id res chain seq x y z
N MET A 1 -18.30 -2.60 -11.96
CA MET A 1 -18.33 -4.08 -12.16
C MET A 1 -18.94 -4.75 -10.95
N ILE A 2 -19.52 -5.96 -11.12
CA ILE A 2 -19.84 -6.86 -9.99
C ILE A 2 -18.52 -7.47 -9.51
N ILE A 3 -18.32 -7.46 -8.19
CA ILE A 3 -17.06 -7.92 -7.58
C ILE A 3 -17.31 -9.10 -6.62
N GLN A 4 -16.29 -9.92 -6.45
CA GLN A 4 -16.12 -10.89 -5.41
C GLN A 4 -15.24 -10.27 -4.32
N ASP A 5 -15.70 -10.22 -3.07
CA ASP A 5 -15.05 -9.49 -1.95
C ASP A 5 -14.91 -10.30 -0.65
N ASN A 6 -15.29 -11.58 -0.67
CA ASN A 6 -15.22 -12.49 0.47
C ASN A 6 -14.24 -13.65 0.28
N GLU A 7 -13.39 -13.60 -0.74
CA GLU A 7 -12.32 -14.56 -0.96
C GLU A 7 -11.12 -14.24 -0.06
N HIS A 8 -10.46 -15.26 0.45
CA HIS A 8 -9.17 -15.12 1.14
C HIS A 8 -8.30 -16.35 0.90
N VAL A 9 -7.00 -16.17 1.10
CA VAL A 9 -6.00 -17.23 1.02
C VAL A 9 -4.97 -17.04 2.14
N ASP A 10 -4.47 -18.12 2.70
CA ASP A 10 -3.37 -18.06 3.65
C ASP A 10 -2.06 -18.33 2.89
N LEU A 11 -1.28 -17.29 2.67
CA LEU A 11 -0.03 -17.35 1.90
C LEU A 11 1.12 -17.81 2.79
N PRO A 12 1.95 -18.76 2.35
CA PRO A 12 3.13 -19.15 3.09
C PRO A 12 4.17 -18.03 3.08
N THR A 13 4.65 -17.65 4.27
CA THR A 13 5.79 -16.76 4.47
C THR A 13 6.80 -17.37 5.42
N PRO A 14 8.05 -16.90 5.47
CA PRO A 14 9.03 -17.40 6.44
C PRO A 14 8.62 -17.25 7.91
N SER A 15 7.73 -16.31 8.21
CA SER A 15 7.22 -16.04 9.56
C SER A 15 5.86 -16.67 9.85
N GLY A 16 5.34 -17.50 8.96
CA GLY A 16 4.07 -18.22 9.12
C GLY A 16 3.05 -17.91 8.03
N PRO A 17 1.86 -18.53 8.09
CA PRO A 17 0.81 -18.29 7.11
C PRO A 17 0.25 -16.87 7.26
N MET A 18 0.22 -16.11 6.16
CA MET A 18 -0.31 -14.76 6.10
C MET A 18 -1.67 -14.77 5.42
N ARG A 19 -2.75 -14.53 6.17
CA ARG A 19 -4.05 -14.32 5.57
C ARG A 19 -4.04 -13.11 4.65
N THR A 20 -4.57 -13.29 3.46
CA THR A 20 -4.66 -12.26 2.42
C THR A 20 -6.07 -12.26 1.86
N CYS A 21 -6.80 -11.16 2.01
CA CYS A 21 -8.12 -10.97 1.43
C CYS A 21 -7.98 -10.64 -0.06
N ILE A 22 -8.83 -11.25 -0.91
CA ILE A 22 -8.83 -11.04 -2.35
C ILE A 22 -10.12 -10.39 -2.79
N PHE A 23 -10.00 -9.31 -3.55
CA PHE A 23 -11.11 -8.60 -4.18
C PHE A 23 -10.89 -8.62 -5.67
N ARG A 24 -11.90 -9.02 -6.45
CA ARG A 24 -11.75 -9.17 -7.90
C ARG A 24 -13.05 -8.99 -8.67
N PRO A 25 -12.99 -8.65 -9.95
CA PRO A 25 -14.16 -8.72 -10.81
C PRO A 25 -14.73 -10.14 -10.88
N VAL A 26 -16.07 -10.26 -10.99
CA VAL A 26 -16.74 -11.54 -11.24
C VAL A 26 -16.74 -11.86 -12.73
N ALA A 27 -16.72 -10.85 -13.58
CA ALA A 27 -16.70 -11.03 -15.05
C ALA A 27 -15.45 -11.82 -15.46
N PRO A 28 -15.60 -12.80 -16.38
CA PRO A 28 -14.46 -13.54 -16.93
C PRO A 28 -13.46 -12.60 -17.59
N GLY A 29 -12.17 -12.81 -17.35
CA GLY A 29 -11.09 -12.00 -17.89
C GLY A 29 -9.81 -12.13 -17.11
N ARG A 30 -8.78 -11.43 -17.57
CA ARG A 30 -7.52 -11.28 -16.84
C ARG A 30 -7.31 -9.81 -16.53
N TYR A 31 -7.03 -9.51 -15.29
CA TYR A 31 -6.94 -8.15 -14.77
C TYR A 31 -5.57 -7.90 -14.14
N PRO A 32 -5.03 -6.67 -14.16
CA PRO A 32 -3.83 -6.35 -13.42
C PRO A 32 -3.98 -6.62 -11.93
N GLY A 33 -2.88 -7.02 -11.26
CA GLY A 33 -2.85 -7.27 -9.84
C GLY A 33 -2.40 -6.05 -9.03
N LEU A 34 -3.04 -5.82 -7.88
CA LEU A 34 -2.64 -4.81 -6.92
C LEU A 34 -2.39 -5.44 -5.55
N VAL A 35 -1.22 -5.19 -4.95
CA VAL A 35 -1.01 -5.45 -3.53
C VAL A 35 -1.40 -4.19 -2.76
N PHE A 36 -2.42 -4.28 -1.91
CA PHE A 36 -2.90 -3.16 -1.12
C PHE A 36 -2.55 -3.32 0.36
N PHE A 37 -1.66 -2.50 0.85
CA PHE A 37 -1.24 -2.48 2.25
C PHE A 37 -2.09 -1.53 3.08
N SER A 38 -2.63 -2.07 4.18
CA SER A 38 -3.50 -1.35 5.11
C SER A 38 -2.74 -0.42 6.05
N GLU A 39 -3.49 0.37 6.83
CA GLU A 39 -3.01 1.10 8.00
C GLU A 39 -2.57 0.14 9.12
N ILE A 40 -2.10 0.70 10.24
CA ILE A 40 -1.76 -0.05 11.47
C ILE A 40 -2.94 -0.84 12.08
N PHE A 41 -4.15 -0.69 11.58
CA PHE A 41 -5.38 -1.30 12.09
C PHE A 41 -5.80 -2.59 11.34
N GLN A 42 -4.98 -3.07 10.41
CA GLN A 42 -5.24 -4.23 9.56
C GLN A 42 -6.39 -3.98 8.54
N VAL A 43 -7.07 -5.05 8.13
CA VAL A 43 -8.06 -5.01 7.02
C VAL A 43 -9.42 -4.53 7.53
N THR A 44 -9.49 -3.27 7.90
CA THR A 44 -10.70 -2.58 8.39
C THR A 44 -11.76 -2.40 7.30
N ALA A 45 -12.96 -1.96 7.68
CA ALA A 45 -14.03 -1.68 6.72
C ALA A 45 -13.65 -0.62 5.66
N PRO A 46 -13.01 0.53 5.99
CA PRO A 46 -12.48 1.46 4.98
C PRO A 46 -11.50 0.81 3.99
N ILE A 47 -10.59 -0.04 4.47
CA ILE A 47 -9.66 -0.78 3.61
C ILE A 47 -10.41 -1.70 2.65
N ARG A 48 -11.41 -2.44 3.15
CA ARG A 48 -12.23 -3.32 2.32
C ARG A 48 -13.00 -2.54 1.26
N ARG A 49 -13.57 -1.37 1.60
CA ARG A 49 -14.27 -0.51 0.63
C ARG A 49 -13.34 0.02 -0.46
N THR A 50 -12.13 0.43 -0.10
CA THR A 50 -11.12 0.86 -1.09
C THR A 50 -10.69 -0.31 -1.98
N ALA A 51 -10.46 -1.50 -1.43
CA ALA A 51 -10.13 -2.68 -2.22
C ALA A 51 -11.27 -3.06 -3.18
N ALA A 52 -12.52 -3.01 -2.70
CA ALA A 52 -13.71 -3.25 -3.51
C ALA A 52 -13.87 -2.20 -4.64
N PHE A 53 -13.60 -0.93 -4.36
CA PHE A 53 -13.57 0.14 -5.35
C PHE A 53 -12.57 -0.16 -6.46
N LEU A 54 -11.33 -0.51 -6.11
CA LEU A 54 -10.29 -0.86 -7.09
C LEU A 54 -10.68 -2.10 -7.91
N ALA A 55 -11.22 -3.14 -7.26
CA ALA A 55 -11.72 -4.32 -7.97
C ALA A 55 -12.86 -3.97 -8.94
N GLY A 56 -13.74 -3.04 -8.55
CA GLY A 56 -14.78 -2.49 -9.41
C GLY A 56 -14.25 -1.77 -10.66
N HIS A 57 -12.99 -1.34 -10.64
CA HIS A 57 -12.29 -0.72 -11.77
C HIS A 57 -11.42 -1.70 -12.58
N GLY A 58 -11.55 -3.01 -12.32
CA GLY A 58 -10.90 -4.03 -13.13
C GLY A 58 -9.52 -4.45 -12.62
N TYR A 59 -9.32 -4.51 -11.32
CA TYR A 59 -8.09 -5.03 -10.70
C TYR A 59 -8.39 -6.26 -9.85
N VAL A 60 -7.42 -7.19 -9.77
CA VAL A 60 -7.37 -8.20 -8.73
C VAL A 60 -6.57 -7.64 -7.58
N VAL A 61 -7.20 -7.41 -6.44
CA VAL A 61 -6.60 -6.73 -5.29
C VAL A 61 -6.33 -7.73 -4.17
N ALA A 62 -5.08 -7.89 -3.78
CA ALA A 62 -4.64 -8.69 -2.64
C ALA A 62 -4.35 -7.76 -1.46
N VAL A 63 -5.03 -7.97 -0.33
CA VAL A 63 -4.89 -7.17 0.89
C VAL A 63 -4.33 -8.06 2.00
N PRO A 64 -3.01 -8.08 2.22
CA PRO A 64 -2.38 -8.92 3.24
C PRO A 64 -2.64 -8.40 4.66
N GLU A 65 -2.85 -9.32 5.60
CA GLU A 65 -2.85 -9.04 7.04
C GLU A 65 -1.41 -9.01 7.55
N VAL A 66 -0.77 -7.85 7.45
CA VAL A 66 0.68 -7.71 7.68
C VAL A 66 1.13 -7.96 9.14
N TYR A 67 0.19 -8.12 10.07
CA TYR A 67 0.48 -8.51 11.46
C TYR A 67 0.16 -9.97 11.77
N HIS A 68 0.14 -10.85 10.76
CA HIS A 68 -0.19 -12.26 10.88
C HIS A 68 0.70 -13.05 11.88
N GLU A 69 1.88 -12.54 12.22
CA GLU A 69 2.77 -13.10 13.24
C GLU A 69 2.33 -12.75 14.67
N LEU A 70 1.56 -11.68 14.84
CA LEU A 70 1.27 -11.02 16.11
C LEU A 70 -0.23 -11.04 16.44
N GLU A 71 -1.07 -11.24 15.43
CA GLU A 71 -2.52 -11.24 15.55
C GLU A 71 -3.11 -12.51 14.92
N PRO A 72 -4.22 -13.00 15.47
CA PRO A 72 -4.94 -14.10 14.81
C PRO A 72 -5.50 -13.63 13.45
N ALA A 73 -5.62 -14.57 12.52
CA ALA A 73 -6.16 -14.30 11.19
C ALA A 73 -7.59 -13.70 11.28
N GLY A 74 -7.82 -12.64 10.53
CA GLY A 74 -9.07 -11.88 10.55
C GLY A 74 -9.15 -10.80 11.63
N ALA A 75 -8.11 -10.62 12.44
CA ALA A 75 -8.10 -9.58 13.47
C ALA A 75 -8.09 -8.18 12.86
N VAL A 76 -8.93 -7.31 13.41
CA VAL A 76 -9.01 -5.89 13.06
C VAL A 76 -8.87 -5.08 14.35
N LEU A 77 -7.96 -4.11 14.36
CA LEU A 77 -7.78 -3.22 15.48
C LEU A 77 -8.77 -2.04 15.39
N ALA A 78 -9.30 -1.62 16.52
CA ALA A 78 -10.27 -0.52 16.56
C ALA A 78 -9.60 0.84 16.24
N TYR A 79 -10.38 1.76 15.67
CA TYR A 79 -9.94 3.16 15.45
C TYR A 79 -10.05 3.99 16.73
N ASP A 80 -9.38 3.54 17.79
CA ASP A 80 -9.32 4.19 19.09
C ASP A 80 -7.87 4.25 19.62
N GLY A 81 -7.69 4.78 20.83
CA GLY A 81 -6.37 4.88 21.49
C GLY A 81 -5.69 3.52 21.65
N PRO A 82 -6.35 2.55 22.31
CA PRO A 82 -5.78 1.20 22.48
C PRO A 82 -5.43 0.49 21.20
N GLY A 83 -6.30 0.58 20.18
CA GLY A 83 -6.03 0.00 18.86
C GLY A 83 -4.83 0.66 18.16
N ALA A 84 -4.72 1.98 18.24
CA ALA A 84 -3.58 2.71 17.70
C ALA A 84 -2.26 2.37 18.43
N GLU A 85 -2.27 2.26 19.76
CA GLU A 85 -1.11 1.84 20.57
C GLU A 85 -0.66 0.43 20.18
N ARG A 86 -1.61 -0.52 20.08
CA ARG A 86 -1.34 -1.90 19.69
C ARG A 86 -0.78 -1.98 18.27
N GLY A 87 -1.38 -1.30 17.32
CA GLY A 87 -0.91 -1.29 15.94
C GLY A 87 0.49 -0.65 15.78
N ASN A 88 0.78 0.42 16.53
CA ASN A 88 2.12 1.01 16.56
C ASN A 88 3.15 0.10 17.23
N ALA A 89 2.76 -0.64 18.29
CA ALA A 89 3.63 -1.63 18.91
C ALA A 89 3.98 -2.76 17.94
N HIS A 90 2.99 -3.28 17.19
CA HIS A 90 3.20 -4.30 16.16
C HIS A 90 4.11 -3.80 15.02
N LYS A 91 3.90 -2.56 14.58
CA LYS A 91 4.72 -1.95 13.52
C LYS A 91 6.21 -2.01 13.83
N VAL A 92 6.61 -1.82 15.08
CA VAL A 92 8.01 -1.81 15.49
C VAL A 92 8.48 -3.15 16.08
N ALA A 93 7.58 -4.09 16.35
CA ALA A 93 7.94 -5.45 16.79
C ALA A 93 8.33 -6.36 15.62
N LYS A 94 7.75 -6.16 14.44
CA LYS A 94 7.99 -6.95 13.24
C LYS A 94 9.29 -6.57 12.56
N ASP A 95 10.05 -7.55 12.06
CA ASP A 95 11.26 -7.31 11.30
C ASP A 95 10.95 -6.68 9.93
N VAL A 96 11.79 -5.76 9.47
CA VAL A 96 11.64 -5.12 8.15
C VAL A 96 11.69 -6.15 7.02
N ALA A 97 12.56 -7.15 7.14
CA ALA A 97 12.65 -8.24 6.16
C ALA A 97 11.37 -9.08 6.08
N ALA A 98 10.61 -9.22 7.19
CA ALA A 98 9.34 -9.93 7.18
C ALA A 98 8.29 -9.17 6.36
N TYR A 99 8.22 -7.85 6.43
CA TYR A 99 7.37 -7.04 5.54
C TYR A 99 7.73 -7.22 4.07
N ASP A 100 9.03 -7.29 3.74
CA ASP A 100 9.48 -7.54 2.36
C ASP A 100 9.11 -8.97 1.89
N HIS A 101 9.13 -9.96 2.78
CA HIS A 101 8.69 -11.33 2.48
C HIS A 101 7.18 -11.38 2.21
N ASP A 102 6.39 -10.69 3.02
CA ASP A 102 4.93 -10.58 2.85
C ASP A 102 4.58 -9.98 1.48
N ALA A 103 5.26 -8.89 1.11
CA ALA A 103 5.09 -8.26 -0.19
C ALA A 103 5.38 -9.24 -1.33
N ARG A 104 6.51 -9.99 -1.25
CA ARG A 104 6.87 -10.99 -2.27
C ARG A 104 5.87 -12.14 -2.35
N ALA A 105 5.35 -12.62 -1.22
CA ALA A 105 4.34 -13.67 -1.19
C ALA A 105 3.04 -13.21 -1.88
N ALA A 106 2.60 -11.98 -1.60
CA ALA A 106 1.41 -11.40 -2.23
C ALA A 106 1.60 -11.20 -3.74
N ILE A 107 2.77 -10.70 -4.19
CA ILE A 107 3.12 -10.56 -5.60
C ILE A 107 3.10 -11.90 -6.31
N ALA A 108 3.80 -12.91 -5.77
CA ALA A 108 3.88 -14.25 -6.35
C ALA A 108 2.50 -14.90 -6.46
N HIS A 109 1.64 -14.72 -5.45
CA HIS A 109 0.26 -15.19 -5.50
C HIS A 109 -0.51 -14.56 -6.65
N LEU A 110 -0.49 -13.22 -6.77
CA LEU A 110 -1.18 -12.52 -7.86
C LEU A 110 -0.68 -12.98 -9.23
N GLN A 111 0.63 -13.15 -9.40
CA GLN A 111 1.22 -13.62 -10.67
C GLN A 111 0.82 -15.05 -11.03
N SER A 112 0.57 -15.91 -10.05
CA SER A 112 0.15 -17.30 -10.25
C SER A 112 -1.34 -17.46 -10.58
N ARG A 113 -2.15 -16.42 -10.36
CA ARG A 113 -3.61 -16.49 -10.56
C ARG A 113 -3.99 -16.50 -12.04
N PRO A 114 -4.93 -17.37 -12.45
CA PRO A 114 -5.40 -17.43 -13.85
C PRO A 114 -6.16 -16.17 -14.28
N ASP A 115 -6.78 -15.45 -13.34
CA ASP A 115 -7.54 -14.21 -13.56
C ASP A 115 -6.66 -12.94 -13.44
N CYS A 116 -5.35 -13.10 -13.22
CA CYS A 116 -4.40 -11.99 -13.17
C CYS A 116 -3.51 -11.95 -14.42
N THR A 117 -3.24 -10.76 -14.95
CA THR A 117 -2.35 -10.57 -16.12
C THR A 117 -0.88 -10.78 -15.77
N GLY A 118 -0.52 -10.75 -14.48
CA GLY A 118 0.86 -10.73 -14.00
C GLY A 118 1.50 -9.34 -13.98
N LYS A 119 0.82 -8.29 -14.50
CA LYS A 119 1.25 -6.89 -14.32
C LYS A 119 0.86 -6.43 -12.93
N ILE A 120 1.83 -6.07 -12.10
CA ILE A 120 1.63 -5.81 -10.68
C ILE A 120 1.85 -4.34 -10.35
N GLY A 121 0.91 -3.79 -9.57
CA GLY A 121 1.05 -2.51 -8.88
C GLY A 121 0.96 -2.69 -7.36
N ALA A 122 1.33 -1.66 -6.63
CA ALA A 122 1.17 -1.60 -5.19
C ALA A 122 0.43 -0.32 -4.78
N ILE A 123 -0.34 -0.40 -3.72
CA ILE A 123 -1.01 0.76 -3.12
C ILE A 123 -0.98 0.61 -1.61
N GLY A 124 -0.93 1.72 -0.90
CA GLY A 124 -0.99 1.67 0.54
C GLY A 124 -1.20 3.02 1.19
N ILE A 125 -1.72 3.00 2.40
CA ILE A 125 -2.07 4.18 3.18
C ILE A 125 -1.44 4.12 4.57
N CYS A 126 -0.93 5.24 5.09
CA CYS A 126 -0.26 5.33 6.40
C CYS A 126 0.99 4.41 6.46
N LEU A 127 1.04 3.47 7.39
CA LEU A 127 2.02 2.38 7.38
C LEU A 127 2.05 1.69 6.02
N GLY A 128 0.86 1.36 5.49
CA GLY A 128 0.74 0.73 4.18
C GLY A 128 1.34 1.55 3.04
N GLY A 129 1.32 2.88 3.14
CA GLY A 129 2.02 3.75 2.20
C GLY A 129 3.53 3.51 2.19
N HIS A 130 4.14 3.29 3.35
CA HIS A 130 5.54 2.89 3.47
C HIS A 130 5.76 1.46 2.93
N LEU A 131 4.85 0.53 3.23
CA LEU A 131 4.96 -0.84 2.72
C LEU A 131 4.78 -0.91 1.20
N SER A 132 3.91 -0.07 0.61
CA SER A 132 3.76 0.09 -0.84
C SER A 132 5.05 0.63 -1.47
N PHE A 133 5.68 1.62 -0.83
CA PHE A 133 6.98 2.15 -1.24
C PHE A 133 8.06 1.05 -1.22
N ARG A 134 8.12 0.21 -0.18
CA ARG A 134 9.05 -0.94 -0.13
C ARG A 134 8.69 -2.02 -1.14
N CYS A 135 7.40 -2.27 -1.35
CA CYS A 135 6.92 -3.21 -2.37
C CYS A 135 7.41 -2.81 -3.77
N ALA A 136 7.47 -1.50 -4.08
CA ALA A 136 7.99 -0.97 -5.33
C ALA A 136 9.48 -1.28 -5.60
N MET A 137 10.24 -1.70 -4.59
CA MET A 137 11.63 -2.16 -4.75
C MET A 137 11.72 -3.55 -5.39
N ASN A 138 10.59 -4.27 -5.51
CA ASN A 138 10.55 -5.50 -6.30
C ASN A 138 10.47 -5.16 -7.79
N PRO A 139 11.31 -5.78 -8.64
CA PRO A 139 11.37 -5.44 -10.07
C PRO A 139 10.09 -5.72 -10.84
N ASP A 140 9.21 -6.58 -10.30
CA ASP A 140 7.91 -6.91 -10.89
C ASP A 140 6.84 -5.84 -10.68
N VAL A 141 7.06 -4.88 -9.77
CA VAL A 141 6.11 -3.81 -9.46
C VAL A 141 6.32 -2.65 -10.42
N ARG A 142 5.34 -2.40 -11.29
CA ARG A 142 5.40 -1.39 -12.34
C ARG A 142 4.99 0.00 -11.88
N ALA A 143 4.17 0.08 -10.83
CA ALA A 143 3.68 1.33 -10.27
C ALA A 143 3.31 1.15 -8.79
N ALA A 144 3.49 2.20 -7.99
CA ALA A 144 3.06 2.20 -6.60
C ALA A 144 2.46 3.54 -6.19
N ALA A 145 1.28 3.51 -5.55
CA ALA A 145 0.63 4.66 -4.96
C ALA A 145 0.82 4.64 -3.43
N CYS A 146 1.47 5.67 -2.89
CA CYS A 146 1.87 5.76 -1.50
C CYS A 146 1.20 6.96 -0.85
N PHE A 147 0.15 6.72 -0.05
CA PHE A 147 -0.61 7.77 0.61
C PHE A 147 -0.10 8.01 2.01
N TYR A 148 0.27 9.26 2.28
CA TYR A 148 0.78 9.75 3.57
C TYR A 148 1.66 8.69 4.28
N ALA A 149 2.63 8.17 3.50
CA ALA A 149 3.55 7.12 3.91
C ALA A 149 4.38 7.54 5.13
N THR A 150 4.13 6.88 6.27
CA THR A 150 4.79 7.21 7.55
C THR A 150 6.20 6.63 7.64
N ASP A 151 6.98 7.17 8.54
CA ASP A 151 8.24 6.61 9.03
C ASP A 151 9.42 6.56 8.05
N ILE A 152 9.23 6.71 6.72
CA ILE A 152 10.31 6.66 5.73
C ILE A 152 11.41 7.68 6.05
N HIS A 153 11.02 8.95 6.30
CA HIS A 153 11.95 10.03 6.59
C HIS A 153 12.70 9.87 7.92
N LYS A 154 12.14 9.12 8.87
CA LYS A 154 12.73 8.82 10.18
C LYS A 154 13.51 7.52 10.19
N ARG A 155 13.40 6.71 9.13
CA ARG A 155 13.96 5.35 9.09
C ARG A 155 13.48 4.49 10.27
N SER A 156 12.19 4.62 10.65
CA SER A 156 11.69 4.05 11.91
C SER A 156 10.65 2.95 11.74
N LEU A 157 10.66 2.27 10.59
CA LEU A 157 9.88 1.06 10.38
C LEU A 157 10.57 -0.16 10.99
N GLY A 158 9.76 -1.03 11.60
CA GLY A 158 10.18 -2.34 12.04
C GLY A 158 11.08 -2.37 13.27
N LYS A 159 11.52 -3.57 13.63
CA LYS A 159 12.34 -3.82 14.80
C LYS A 159 13.68 -3.08 14.70
N GLY A 160 14.00 -2.37 15.79
CA GLY A 160 15.21 -1.54 15.83
C GLY A 160 15.04 -0.14 15.29
N MET A 161 13.91 0.18 14.63
CA MET A 161 13.59 1.50 14.05
C MET A 161 14.75 2.11 13.26
N ASN A 162 15.33 1.33 12.36
CA ASN A 162 16.49 1.69 11.55
C ASN A 162 16.36 1.14 10.12
N ASP A 163 15.17 1.21 9.52
CA ASP A 163 14.94 0.71 8.17
C ASP A 163 15.80 1.43 7.12
N ASN A 164 16.00 0.75 6.01
CA ASN A 164 16.84 1.19 4.90
C ASN A 164 16.05 1.66 3.67
N SER A 165 14.81 2.08 3.85
CA SER A 165 13.92 2.42 2.71
C SER A 165 14.48 3.53 1.84
N LEU A 166 15.05 4.58 2.44
CA LEU A 166 15.68 5.68 1.68
C LEU A 166 16.92 5.22 0.89
N ASP A 167 17.69 4.28 1.43
CA ASP A 167 18.92 3.80 0.78
C ASP A 167 18.61 2.90 -0.42
N ARG A 168 17.43 2.27 -0.41
CA ARG A 168 16.99 1.33 -1.44
C ARG A 168 16.16 1.97 -2.56
N ILE A 169 15.96 3.29 -2.55
CA ILE A 169 15.26 4.00 -3.64
C ILE A 169 15.80 3.62 -5.04
N PRO A 170 17.10 3.44 -5.28
CA PRO A 170 17.60 3.03 -6.59
C PRO A 170 17.12 1.65 -7.10
N GLU A 171 16.58 0.81 -6.22
CA GLU A 171 15.98 -0.47 -6.60
C GLU A 171 14.60 -0.31 -7.25
N ILE A 172 13.91 0.81 -7.02
CA ILE A 172 12.58 1.10 -7.58
C ILE A 172 12.72 1.37 -9.08
N LYS A 173 12.09 0.52 -9.90
CA LYS A 173 12.10 0.63 -11.37
C LYS A 173 10.77 1.12 -11.93
N GLY A 174 9.71 0.95 -11.16
CA GLY A 174 8.37 1.42 -11.50
C GLY A 174 8.18 2.91 -11.23
N GLU A 175 6.98 3.39 -11.51
CA GLU A 175 6.59 4.76 -11.24
C GLU A 175 5.92 4.87 -9.86
N LEU A 176 6.28 5.91 -9.11
CA LEU A 176 5.70 6.21 -7.80
C LEU A 176 4.70 7.36 -7.89
N LEU A 177 3.56 7.21 -7.24
CA LEU A 177 2.64 8.30 -6.91
C LEU A 177 2.74 8.55 -5.40
N MET A 178 3.34 9.67 -5.02
CA MET A 178 3.55 10.07 -3.63
C MET A 178 2.56 11.16 -3.24
N ILE A 179 1.67 10.89 -2.29
CA ILE A 179 0.61 11.82 -1.88
C ILE A 179 0.66 12.06 -0.37
N PHE A 180 0.66 13.33 0.04
CA PHE A 180 0.77 13.76 1.43
C PHE A 180 -0.26 14.81 1.81
N GLY A 181 -0.62 14.85 3.09
CA GLY A 181 -1.36 15.93 3.71
C GLY A 181 -0.40 16.96 4.32
N ARG A 182 -0.59 18.25 4.02
CA ARG A 182 0.26 19.33 4.60
C ARG A 182 0.03 19.54 6.10
N GLN A 183 -1.14 19.13 6.61
CA GLN A 183 -1.51 19.21 8.01
C GLN A 183 -1.21 17.90 8.77
N ASP A 184 -0.47 16.97 8.16
CA ASP A 184 -0.14 15.68 8.75
C ASP A 184 1.01 15.83 9.76
N PRO A 185 0.78 15.60 11.08
CA PRO A 185 1.81 15.69 12.08
C PRO A 185 2.81 14.52 12.05
N HIS A 186 2.45 13.41 11.40
CA HIS A 186 3.33 12.23 11.31
C HIS A 186 4.42 12.41 10.25
N ILE A 187 4.14 13.25 9.22
CA ILE A 187 5.08 13.52 8.13
C ILE A 187 5.20 15.04 7.96
N PRO A 188 5.95 15.71 8.84
CA PRO A 188 6.10 17.17 8.81
C PRO A 188 6.79 17.64 7.53
N ALA A 189 6.74 18.95 7.24
CA ALA A 189 7.28 19.53 6.03
C ALA A 189 8.75 19.15 5.77
N GLU A 190 9.58 19.09 6.82
CA GLU A 190 10.97 18.66 6.73
C GLU A 190 11.09 17.19 6.31
N GLY A 191 10.26 16.32 6.90
CA GLY A 191 10.23 14.89 6.53
C GLY A 191 9.80 14.66 5.08
N ARG A 192 8.81 15.43 4.59
CA ARG A 192 8.40 15.39 3.19
C ARG A 192 9.53 15.86 2.27
N ARG A 193 10.24 16.92 2.65
CA ARG A 193 11.41 17.42 1.90
C ARG A 193 12.53 16.39 1.85
N THR A 194 12.88 15.77 2.99
CA THR A 194 13.88 14.69 3.05
C THR A 194 13.57 13.57 2.06
N LEU A 195 12.32 13.13 2.00
CA LEU A 195 11.91 12.06 1.08
C LEU A 195 11.92 12.52 -0.38
N TYR A 196 11.42 13.74 -0.66
CA TYR A 196 11.44 14.30 -2.00
C TYR A 196 12.87 14.43 -2.55
N ASP A 197 13.78 14.99 -1.74
CA ASP A 197 15.18 15.18 -2.12
C ASP A 197 15.89 13.83 -2.37
N ALA A 198 15.57 12.81 -1.56
CA ALA A 198 16.11 11.47 -1.74
C ALA A 198 15.62 10.83 -3.06
N LEU A 199 14.34 10.96 -3.38
CA LEU A 199 13.78 10.47 -4.65
C LEU A 199 14.37 11.19 -5.84
N ALA A 200 14.47 12.52 -5.78
CA ALA A 200 15.06 13.35 -6.84
C ALA A 200 16.55 13.04 -7.06
N SER A 201 17.31 12.89 -5.96
CA SER A 201 18.75 12.57 -6.03
C SER A 201 19.00 11.17 -6.61
N ALA A 202 18.10 10.23 -6.38
CA ALA A 202 18.16 8.89 -6.96
C ALA A 202 17.64 8.81 -8.40
N ASN A 203 17.19 9.93 -8.97
CA ASN A 203 16.53 10.00 -10.28
C ASN A 203 15.37 9.00 -10.41
N ALA A 204 14.58 8.84 -9.33
CA ALA A 204 13.42 7.97 -9.33
C ALA A 204 12.32 8.55 -10.24
N ASN A 205 11.52 7.67 -10.86
CA ASN A 205 10.35 8.11 -11.62
C ASN A 205 9.17 8.29 -10.66
N PHE A 206 8.79 9.53 -10.34
CA PHE A 206 7.71 9.78 -9.39
C PHE A 206 6.91 11.03 -9.70
N THR A 207 5.63 11.00 -9.29
CA THR A 207 4.73 12.14 -9.20
C THR A 207 4.48 12.47 -7.73
N TRP A 208 4.48 13.76 -7.38
CA TRP A 208 4.39 14.24 -6.01
C TRP A 208 3.24 15.21 -5.82
N HIS A 209 2.38 14.93 -4.81
CA HIS A 209 1.27 15.82 -4.44
C HIS A 209 1.28 16.09 -2.94
N GLU A 210 1.07 17.34 -2.59
CA GLU A 210 0.81 17.80 -1.22
C GLU A 210 -0.52 18.55 -1.18
N PHE A 211 -1.51 17.93 -0.56
CA PHE A 211 -2.83 18.55 -0.38
C PHE A 211 -2.95 19.22 0.99
N ASN A 212 -3.87 20.17 1.12
CA ASN A 212 -4.19 20.78 2.41
C ASN A 212 -5.11 19.86 3.25
N GLY A 213 -4.63 18.69 3.57
CA GLY A 213 -5.33 17.64 4.31
C GLY A 213 -4.55 17.16 5.53
N GLN A 214 -5.24 16.49 6.43
CA GLN A 214 -4.67 15.85 7.61
C GLN A 214 -4.20 14.43 7.31
N HIS A 215 -3.56 13.77 8.29
CA HIS A 215 -3.28 12.34 8.19
C HIS A 215 -4.56 11.52 8.04
N ALA A 216 -4.55 10.51 7.18
CA ALA A 216 -5.68 9.61 6.92
C ALA A 216 -6.95 10.31 6.32
N PHE A 217 -6.77 11.38 5.55
CA PHE A 217 -7.90 12.09 4.92
C PHE A 217 -8.67 11.26 3.90
N MET A 218 -8.13 10.13 3.44
CA MET A 218 -8.83 9.17 2.57
C MET A 218 -9.69 8.15 3.33
N ARG A 219 -9.50 8.02 4.63
CA ARG A 219 -10.24 7.04 5.43
C ARG A 219 -11.66 7.52 5.67
N ASP A 220 -12.63 6.86 5.08
CA ASP A 220 -14.06 7.21 5.13
C ASP A 220 -14.75 6.90 6.48
N GLU A 221 -13.95 6.73 7.53
CA GLU A 221 -14.37 6.69 8.93
C GLU A 221 -13.50 7.63 9.76
N GLY A 222 -14.17 8.43 10.58
CA GLY A 222 -13.51 9.37 11.49
C GLY A 222 -13.46 10.82 10.99
N PRO A 223 -13.04 11.74 11.87
CA PRO A 223 -13.22 13.17 11.69
C PRO A 223 -12.27 13.82 10.68
N ARG A 224 -11.28 13.09 10.18
CA ARG A 224 -10.27 13.59 9.25
C ARG A 224 -10.58 13.27 7.79
N TYR A 225 -11.67 12.56 7.53
CA TYR A 225 -12.07 12.23 6.16
C TYR A 225 -12.40 13.49 5.36
N ASP A 226 -11.79 13.61 4.20
CA ASP A 226 -12.09 14.64 3.21
C ASP A 226 -12.51 13.97 1.89
N PRO A 227 -13.83 13.91 1.60
CA PRO A 227 -14.33 13.21 0.43
C PRO A 227 -13.88 13.82 -0.90
N ALA A 228 -13.62 15.14 -0.93
CA ALA A 228 -13.16 15.82 -2.14
C ALA A 228 -11.70 15.45 -2.44
N LEU A 229 -10.83 15.49 -1.43
CA LEU A 229 -9.43 15.06 -1.57
C LEU A 229 -9.33 13.56 -1.86
N ALA A 230 -10.13 12.73 -1.19
CA ALA A 230 -10.16 11.29 -1.42
C ALA A 230 -10.49 10.98 -2.88
N ARG A 231 -11.49 11.66 -3.47
CA ARG A 231 -11.85 11.49 -4.88
C ARG A 231 -10.69 11.84 -5.82
N ILE A 232 -10.05 13.00 -5.62
CA ILE A 232 -8.88 13.40 -6.43
C ILE A 232 -7.79 12.32 -6.35
N CYS A 233 -7.54 11.81 -5.15
CA CYS A 233 -6.53 10.77 -4.93
C CYS A 233 -6.87 9.45 -5.64
N TYR A 234 -8.15 9.05 -5.65
CA TYR A 234 -8.59 7.88 -6.41
C TYR A 234 -8.43 8.10 -7.92
N ASP A 235 -8.78 9.26 -8.45
CA ASP A 235 -8.63 9.59 -9.87
C ASP A 235 -7.15 9.53 -10.30
N LEU A 236 -6.23 10.10 -9.51
CA LEU A 236 -4.78 10.02 -9.74
C LEU A 236 -4.25 8.58 -9.67
N THR A 237 -4.77 7.79 -8.74
CA THR A 237 -4.38 6.38 -8.59
C THR A 237 -4.82 5.54 -9.79
N LEU A 238 -6.05 5.72 -10.23
CA LEU A 238 -6.60 5.00 -11.40
C LEU A 238 -5.87 5.42 -12.68
N GLU A 239 -5.54 6.71 -12.83
CA GLU A 239 -4.72 7.18 -13.97
C GLU A 239 -3.37 6.46 -14.01
N LEU A 240 -2.61 6.48 -12.90
CA LEU A 240 -1.32 5.81 -12.80
C LEU A 240 -1.42 4.33 -13.15
N PHE A 241 -2.36 3.61 -12.51
CA PHE A 241 -2.47 2.16 -12.69
C PHE A 241 -3.00 1.80 -14.08
N HIS A 242 -3.93 2.60 -14.65
CA HIS A 242 -4.41 2.37 -16.00
C HIS A 242 -3.25 2.47 -17.00
N ARG A 243 -2.52 3.54 -16.96
CA ARG A 243 -1.38 3.81 -17.85
C ARG A 243 -0.26 2.77 -17.71
N ARG A 244 0.06 2.34 -16.47
CA ARG A 244 1.21 1.45 -16.22
C ARG A 244 0.87 -0.05 -16.26
N LEU A 245 -0.39 -0.41 -16.06
CA LEU A 245 -0.78 -1.81 -15.92
C LEU A 245 -1.72 -2.32 -17.02
N PHE A 246 -2.52 -1.46 -17.66
CA PHE A 246 -3.37 -1.87 -18.80
C PHE A 246 -2.71 -1.58 -20.14
N GLU A 247 -2.16 -0.39 -20.30
CA GLU A 247 -1.50 -0.03 -21.55
C GLU A 247 -0.16 -0.76 -21.67
N GLY A 248 0.20 -1.14 -22.89
CA GLY A 248 1.49 -1.79 -23.15
C GLY A 248 2.65 -0.82 -22.96
N ASP A 249 3.88 -1.32 -22.88
CA ASP A 249 5.14 -0.59 -22.61
C ASP A 249 5.47 0.52 -23.65
N GLN A 250 4.50 1.28 -24.14
CA GLN A 250 4.66 2.28 -25.22
C GLN A 250 5.11 3.67 -24.74
N HIS A 251 5.37 3.86 -23.44
CA HIS A 251 5.86 5.13 -22.92
C HIS A 251 7.09 4.92 -22.04
N VAL A 252 8.24 4.78 -22.70
CA VAL A 252 9.56 5.02 -22.12
C VAL A 252 10.13 6.27 -22.78
#